data_013729e17f5146085ad7024c8b8adbe6
#
_entry.id   013729e17f5146085ad7024c8b8adbe6
#
_cell.length_a   1.000
_cell.length_b   1.000
_cell.length_c   1.000
_cell.angle_alpha   90.00
_cell.angle_beta   90.00
_cell.angle_gamma   90.00
#
_symmetry.space_group_name_H-M   'P 1'
#
loop_
_entity.id
_entity.type
_entity.pdbx_description
1 polymer ?
#
loop_
_entity_poly.entity_id
_entity_poly.type
_entity_poly.pdbx_seq_one_letter_code
_entity_poly.pdbx_strand_id
1 'polypeptide(L)'
;AYLRDIDKLTDYLQATQKLVTPQELELEDLEKFVQWVSELGMTVTSQSRIISGLRSFYAYCYMEQIVTLNPTALLETPKQKRILPDTLSFDEIESIIAHIDLSKPEGGRNKAILETLYSCGLRVSELVNLRISCLHLDIGFVRVIGKGDKERLVPIGSDAIKYINIYRNDIRVHISIKP
;
A
#
# COMPACT_ATOMS: atom_id res chain seq x y z
N ALA A 1 3.42 -8.75 -2.46
CA ALA A 1 4.50 -8.30 -1.59
C ALA A 1 5.42 -9.46 -1.21
N TYR A 2 4.92 -10.54 -0.62
CA TYR A 2 5.72 -11.70 -0.16
C TYR A 2 6.57 -12.36 -1.27
N LEU A 3 6.05 -12.53 -2.48
CA LEU A 3 6.82 -13.10 -3.59
C LEU A 3 8.09 -12.30 -3.87
N ARG A 4 8.01 -10.96 -3.90
CA ARG A 4 9.18 -10.09 -4.12
C ARG A 4 10.27 -10.23 -3.04
N ASP A 5 9.89 -10.64 -1.83
CA ASP A 5 10.85 -10.85 -0.75
C ASP A 5 11.60 -12.19 -0.94
N ILE A 6 10.89 -13.19 -1.44
CA ILE A 6 11.51 -14.48 -1.83
C ILE A 6 12.35 -14.33 -3.10
N ASP A 7 11.87 -13.55 -4.10
CA ASP A 7 12.67 -13.23 -5.30
C ASP A 7 14.03 -12.64 -4.91
N LYS A 8 14.07 -11.70 -3.92
CA LYS A 8 15.35 -11.15 -3.42
C LYS A 8 16.26 -12.17 -2.77
N LEU A 9 15.71 -13.14 -2.04
CA LEU A 9 16.51 -14.24 -1.49
C LEU A 9 17.08 -15.09 -2.64
N THR A 10 16.27 -15.37 -3.66
CA THR A 10 16.70 -16.12 -4.84
C THR A 10 17.82 -15.38 -5.59
N ASP A 11 17.68 -14.06 -5.78
CA ASP A 11 18.71 -13.22 -6.42
C ASP A 11 20.05 -13.29 -5.64
N TYR A 12 19.99 -13.23 -4.30
CA TYR A 12 21.17 -13.37 -3.44
C TYR A 12 21.83 -14.74 -3.59
N LEU A 13 21.03 -15.82 -3.55
CA LEU A 13 21.55 -17.19 -3.69
C LEU A 13 22.20 -17.41 -5.06
N GLN A 14 21.62 -16.82 -6.11
CA GLN A 14 22.22 -16.85 -7.46
C GLN A 14 23.54 -16.05 -7.51
N ALA A 15 23.55 -14.85 -6.95
CA ALA A 15 24.74 -14.01 -6.92
C ALA A 15 25.90 -14.63 -6.13
N THR A 16 25.61 -15.42 -5.09
CA THR A 16 26.59 -16.15 -4.29
C THR A 16 26.87 -17.57 -4.80
N GLN A 17 26.28 -17.94 -5.93
CA GLN A 17 26.39 -19.29 -6.53
C GLN A 17 25.97 -20.41 -5.59
N LYS A 18 25.15 -20.12 -4.58
CA LYS A 18 24.63 -21.08 -3.63
C LYS A 18 23.28 -21.63 -4.12
N LEU A 19 23.33 -22.63 -4.98
CA LEU A 19 22.13 -23.31 -5.52
C LEU A 19 21.63 -24.35 -4.50
N VAL A 20 20.79 -23.92 -3.58
CA VAL A 20 20.20 -24.75 -2.52
C VAL A 20 18.69 -24.65 -2.51
N THR A 21 18.05 -25.69 -2.01
CA THR A 21 16.60 -25.75 -1.82
C THR A 21 16.21 -25.07 -0.48
N PRO A 22 14.94 -24.73 -0.27
CA PRO A 22 14.48 -24.19 1.02
C PRO A 22 14.78 -25.08 2.23
N GLN A 23 14.87 -26.41 2.02
CA GLN A 23 15.18 -27.38 3.06
C GLN A 23 16.63 -27.30 3.56
N GLU A 24 17.54 -26.83 2.71
CA GLU A 24 18.98 -26.79 2.94
C GLU A 24 19.47 -25.43 3.48
N LEU A 25 18.57 -24.45 3.51
CA LEU A 25 18.90 -23.12 4.04
C LEU A 25 18.87 -23.13 5.57
N GLU A 26 19.95 -22.68 6.15
CA GLU A 26 20.13 -22.58 7.60
C GLU A 26 20.00 -21.11 8.07
N LEU A 27 19.93 -20.89 9.40
CA LEU A 27 19.89 -19.57 9.99
C LEU A 27 21.04 -18.69 9.50
N GLU A 28 22.27 -19.21 9.48
CA GLU A 28 23.47 -18.48 9.07
C GLU A 28 23.35 -17.93 7.62
N ASP A 29 22.72 -18.67 6.73
CA ASP A 29 22.48 -18.24 5.35
C ASP A 29 21.53 -17.04 5.28
N LEU A 30 20.50 -17.08 6.10
CA LEU A 30 19.52 -16.00 6.20
C LEU A 30 20.10 -14.75 6.87
N GLU A 31 20.99 -14.92 7.85
CA GLU A 31 21.73 -13.82 8.46
C GLU A 31 22.66 -13.13 7.44
N LYS A 32 23.41 -13.91 6.65
CA LYS A 32 24.24 -13.39 5.55
C LYS A 32 23.39 -12.68 4.49
N PHE A 33 22.23 -13.22 4.16
CA PHE A 33 21.29 -12.56 3.26
C PHE A 33 20.81 -11.21 3.81
N VAL A 34 20.44 -11.14 5.10
CA VAL A 34 20.02 -9.87 5.74
C VAL A 34 21.17 -8.86 5.76
N GLN A 35 22.40 -9.31 6.03
CA GLN A 35 23.58 -8.47 5.93
C GLN A 35 23.77 -7.93 4.52
N TRP A 36 23.69 -8.77 3.50
CA TRP A 36 23.79 -8.36 2.09
C TRP A 36 22.71 -7.33 1.71
N VAL A 37 21.46 -7.53 2.15
CA VAL A 37 20.37 -6.57 1.95
C VAL A 37 20.68 -5.22 2.61
N SER A 38 21.34 -5.23 3.78
CA SER A 38 21.80 -4.02 4.47
C SER A 38 22.91 -3.31 3.69
N GLU A 39 23.89 -4.03 3.17
CA GLU A 39 25.00 -3.51 2.35
C GLU A 39 24.53 -2.88 1.04
N LEU A 40 23.38 -3.35 0.47
CA LEU A 40 22.71 -2.71 -0.66
C LEU A 40 22.04 -1.36 -0.29
N GLY A 41 22.18 -0.88 0.95
CA GLY A 41 21.63 0.40 1.41
C GLY A 41 20.12 0.38 1.66
N MET A 42 19.50 -0.79 1.81
CA MET A 42 18.08 -0.87 2.13
C MET A 42 17.79 -0.38 3.55
N THR A 43 16.70 0.39 3.68
CA THR A 43 16.28 0.93 4.99
C THR A 43 15.92 -0.19 5.98
N VAL A 44 16.09 0.08 7.27
CA VAL A 44 15.73 -0.84 8.37
C VAL A 44 14.28 -1.32 8.27
N THR A 45 13.37 -0.44 7.86
CA THR A 45 11.95 -0.78 7.61
C THR A 45 11.79 -1.81 6.49
N SER A 46 12.55 -1.65 5.39
CA SER A 46 12.53 -2.59 4.27
C SER A 46 13.12 -3.93 4.66
N GLN A 47 14.22 -3.95 5.42
CA GLN A 47 14.85 -5.17 5.95
C GLN A 47 13.86 -5.93 6.85
N SER A 48 13.22 -5.25 7.79
CA SER A 48 12.22 -5.84 8.69
C SER A 48 11.02 -6.43 7.94
N ARG A 49 10.59 -5.78 6.85
CA ARG A 49 9.53 -6.28 5.98
C ARG A 49 9.96 -7.57 5.26
N ILE A 50 11.18 -7.61 4.73
CA ILE A 50 11.76 -8.81 4.08
C ILE A 50 11.82 -9.96 5.07
N ILE A 51 12.36 -9.74 6.28
CA ILE A 51 12.41 -10.76 7.33
C ILE A 51 11.01 -11.29 7.67
N SER A 52 10.01 -10.42 7.75
CA SER A 52 8.61 -10.83 7.96
C SER A 52 8.07 -11.66 6.78
N GLY A 53 8.47 -11.34 5.55
CA GLY A 53 8.17 -12.12 4.36
C GLY A 53 8.78 -13.53 4.41
N LEU A 54 10.06 -13.63 4.78
CA LEU A 54 10.75 -14.92 4.96
C LEU A 54 10.10 -15.76 6.06
N ARG A 55 9.77 -15.15 7.21
CA ARG A 55 9.07 -15.86 8.28
C ARG A 55 7.73 -16.43 7.83
N SER A 56 6.96 -15.68 7.07
CA SER A 56 5.68 -16.13 6.52
C SER A 56 5.88 -17.28 5.52
N PHE A 57 6.91 -17.21 4.68
CA PHE A 57 7.25 -18.26 3.73
C PHE A 57 7.65 -19.55 4.44
N TYR A 58 8.57 -19.47 5.40
CA TYR A 58 9.01 -20.65 6.14
C TYR A 58 7.96 -21.22 7.10
N ALA A 59 7.07 -20.38 7.63
CA ALA A 59 5.91 -20.85 8.36
C ALA A 59 4.97 -21.69 7.46
N TYR A 60 4.76 -21.24 6.21
CA TYR A 60 4.02 -22.01 5.22
C TYR A 60 4.75 -23.32 4.87
N CYS A 61 6.05 -23.28 4.57
CA CYS A 61 6.84 -24.48 4.27
C CYS A 61 6.82 -25.50 5.42
N TYR A 62 6.83 -25.02 6.66
CA TYR A 62 6.75 -25.89 7.83
C TYR A 62 5.34 -26.52 7.98
N MET A 63 4.28 -25.77 7.74
CA MET A 63 2.89 -26.28 7.74
C MET A 63 2.68 -27.36 6.67
N GLU A 64 3.21 -27.15 5.46
CA GLU A 64 3.13 -28.09 4.35
C GLU A 64 4.16 -29.23 4.44
N GLN A 65 4.91 -29.32 5.54
CA GLN A 65 5.96 -30.34 5.76
C GLN A 65 7.06 -30.35 4.68
N ILE A 66 7.26 -29.22 3.98
CA ILE A 66 8.36 -29.03 3.02
C ILE A 66 9.69 -28.93 3.76
N VAL A 67 9.71 -28.30 4.94
CA VAL A 67 10.87 -28.21 5.81
C VAL A 67 10.55 -28.83 7.18
N THR A 68 11.54 -29.47 7.81
CA THR A 68 11.41 -30.07 9.15
C THR A 68 11.68 -29.07 10.28
N LEU A 69 12.48 -28.05 9.99
CA LEU A 69 12.84 -26.97 10.92
C LEU A 69 12.61 -25.63 10.23
N ASN A 70 12.22 -24.62 11.01
CA ASN A 70 12.06 -23.26 10.52
C ASN A 70 13.34 -22.46 10.76
N PRO A 71 14.18 -22.19 9.74
CA PRO A 71 15.45 -21.47 9.93
C PRO A 71 15.26 -20.00 10.32
N THR A 72 14.03 -19.44 10.15
CA THR A 72 13.75 -18.04 10.51
C THR A 72 13.36 -17.85 11.97
N ALA A 73 13.24 -18.93 12.75
CA ALA A 73 12.75 -18.87 14.13
C ALA A 73 13.62 -17.95 15.02
N LEU A 74 14.94 -18.00 14.83
CA LEU A 74 15.93 -17.22 15.57
C LEU A 74 16.46 -16.01 14.78
N LEU A 75 16.01 -15.80 13.55
CA LEU A 75 16.45 -14.67 12.73
C LEU A 75 16.02 -13.35 13.37
N GLU A 76 16.99 -12.53 13.76
CA GLU A 76 16.71 -11.25 14.42
C GLU A 76 16.20 -10.19 13.44
N THR A 77 15.26 -9.37 13.93
CA THR A 77 14.76 -8.22 13.17
C THR A 77 15.44 -6.95 13.66
N PRO A 78 16.02 -6.12 12.76
CA PRO A 78 16.66 -4.87 13.18
C PRO A 78 15.67 -3.99 13.94
N LYS A 79 16.15 -3.37 15.02
CA LYS A 79 15.34 -2.46 15.85
C LYS A 79 14.97 -1.21 15.05
N GLN A 80 13.68 -0.99 14.86
CA GLN A 80 13.18 0.22 14.22
C GLN A 80 12.92 1.30 15.26
N LYS A 81 13.43 2.51 14.99
CA LYS A 81 12.93 3.69 15.70
C LYS A 81 11.54 4.02 15.16
N ARG A 82 10.55 4.07 16.03
CA ARG A 82 9.20 4.49 15.67
C ARG A 82 9.21 6.01 15.46
N ILE A 83 9.35 6.44 14.23
CA ILE A 83 9.23 7.85 13.84
C ILE A 83 7.75 8.11 13.63
N LEU A 84 7.20 9.11 14.35
CA LEU A 84 5.85 9.58 14.09
C LEU A 84 5.85 10.22 12.69
N PRO A 85 4.86 9.91 11.84
CA PRO A 85 4.76 10.54 10.53
C PRO A 85 4.47 12.03 10.70
N ASP A 86 5.03 12.85 9.83
CA ASP A 86 4.63 14.24 9.68
C ASP A 86 3.18 14.27 9.19
N THR A 87 2.37 15.14 9.80
CA THR A 87 0.96 15.31 9.46
C THR A 87 0.74 16.74 8.99
N LEU A 88 -0.09 16.91 7.96
CA LEU A 88 -0.54 18.21 7.51
C LEU A 88 -1.61 18.76 8.47
N SER A 89 -1.53 20.03 8.77
CA SER A 89 -2.59 20.76 9.45
C SER A 89 -3.79 20.99 8.53
N PHE A 90 -4.92 21.39 9.11
CA PHE A 90 -6.11 21.72 8.34
C PHE A 90 -5.84 22.84 7.32
N ASP A 91 -5.18 23.92 7.75
CA ASP A 91 -4.86 25.08 6.89
C ASP A 91 -3.92 24.70 5.73
N GLU A 92 -2.98 23.80 5.96
CA GLU A 92 -2.10 23.28 4.89
C GLU A 92 -2.88 22.45 3.87
N ILE A 93 -3.83 21.63 4.33
CA ILE A 93 -4.69 20.84 3.44
C ILE A 93 -5.59 21.76 2.61
N GLU A 94 -6.24 22.74 3.24
CA GLU A 94 -7.05 23.72 2.53
C GLU A 94 -6.22 24.51 1.51
N SER A 95 -5.01 24.92 1.88
CA SER A 95 -4.09 25.61 0.98
C SER A 95 -3.74 24.74 -0.25
N ILE A 96 -3.42 23.47 -0.05
CA ILE A 96 -3.16 22.54 -1.16
C ILE A 96 -4.36 22.45 -2.09
N ILE A 97 -5.56 22.28 -1.55
CA ILE A 97 -6.79 22.14 -2.33
C ILE A 97 -7.14 23.47 -3.06
N ALA A 98 -6.89 24.62 -2.45
CA ALA A 98 -7.12 25.93 -3.04
C ALA A 98 -6.19 26.24 -4.22
N HIS A 99 -4.98 25.70 -4.25
CA HIS A 99 -4.00 25.90 -5.33
C HIS A 99 -4.27 25.04 -6.57
N ILE A 100 -5.31 24.22 -6.58
CA ILE A 100 -5.67 23.44 -7.77
C ILE A 100 -6.21 24.37 -8.86
N ASP A 101 -5.56 24.35 -10.02
CA ASP A 101 -6.01 25.11 -11.20
C ASP A 101 -7.29 24.50 -11.78
N LEU A 102 -8.42 25.16 -11.50
CA LEU A 102 -9.74 24.73 -11.98
C LEU A 102 -10.02 25.12 -13.43
N SER A 103 -9.12 25.87 -14.09
CA SER A 103 -9.29 26.21 -15.51
C SER A 103 -9.09 24.99 -16.44
N LYS A 104 -8.53 23.91 -15.91
CA LYS A 104 -8.27 22.66 -16.63
C LYS A 104 -9.23 21.56 -16.18
N PRO A 105 -9.67 20.68 -17.10
CA PRO A 105 -10.53 19.54 -16.76
C PRO A 105 -9.96 18.64 -15.66
N GLU A 106 -8.64 18.45 -15.66
CA GLU A 106 -7.93 17.68 -14.62
C GLU A 106 -8.05 18.34 -13.25
N GLY A 107 -8.10 19.67 -13.19
CA GLY A 107 -8.23 20.41 -11.94
C GLY A 107 -9.51 20.08 -11.19
N GLY A 108 -10.64 20.07 -11.87
CA GLY A 108 -11.91 19.69 -11.26
C GLY A 108 -11.94 18.25 -10.76
N ARG A 109 -11.35 17.32 -11.53
CA ARG A 109 -11.15 15.92 -11.09
C ARG A 109 -10.25 15.85 -9.85
N ASN A 110 -9.11 16.52 -9.89
CA ASN A 110 -8.13 16.48 -8.81
C ASN A 110 -8.70 17.07 -7.52
N LYS A 111 -9.51 18.12 -7.62
CA LYS A 111 -10.20 18.69 -6.47
C LYS A 111 -11.20 17.72 -5.87
N ALA A 112 -12.03 17.07 -6.68
CA ALA A 112 -12.96 16.04 -6.22
C ALA A 112 -12.21 14.86 -5.54
N ILE A 113 -11.04 14.48 -6.06
CA ILE A 113 -10.18 13.45 -5.49
C ILE A 113 -9.69 13.86 -4.09
N LEU A 114 -9.07 15.03 -3.95
CA LEU A 114 -8.48 15.48 -2.67
C LEU A 114 -9.55 15.73 -1.62
N GLU A 115 -10.65 16.38 -1.98
CA GLU A 115 -11.80 16.57 -1.08
C GLU A 115 -12.36 15.24 -0.58
N THR A 116 -12.49 14.24 -1.46
CA THR A 116 -12.98 12.91 -1.08
C THR A 116 -12.00 12.16 -0.18
N LEU A 117 -10.70 12.22 -0.49
CA LEU A 117 -9.65 11.60 0.33
C LEU A 117 -9.65 12.19 1.74
N TYR A 118 -9.69 13.51 1.84
CA TYR A 118 -9.66 14.20 3.12
C TYR A 118 -10.93 13.94 3.93
N SER A 119 -12.10 14.10 3.30
CA SER A 119 -13.39 13.92 3.96
C SER A 119 -13.63 12.50 4.46
N CYS A 120 -13.25 11.49 3.67
CA CYS A 120 -13.59 10.10 3.94
C CYS A 120 -12.42 9.27 4.50
N GLY A 121 -11.20 9.79 4.53
CA GLY A 121 -10.01 9.04 4.95
C GLY A 121 -9.76 7.76 4.14
N LEU A 122 -10.04 7.81 2.83
CA LEU A 122 -9.89 6.65 1.96
C LEU A 122 -8.41 6.36 1.66
N ARG A 123 -8.10 5.08 1.43
CA ARG A 123 -6.83 4.73 0.79
C ARG A 123 -6.89 5.12 -0.70
N VAL A 124 -5.75 5.48 -1.28
CA VAL A 124 -5.68 5.81 -2.72
C VAL A 124 -6.29 4.70 -3.58
N SER A 125 -6.00 3.44 -3.29
CA SER A 125 -6.57 2.30 -4.01
C SER A 125 -8.10 2.17 -3.87
N GLU A 126 -8.67 2.55 -2.74
CA GLU A 126 -10.11 2.56 -2.51
C GLU A 126 -10.78 3.67 -3.33
N LEU A 127 -10.14 4.85 -3.37
CA LEU A 127 -10.66 5.98 -4.15
C LEU A 127 -10.65 5.70 -5.66
N VAL A 128 -9.52 5.23 -6.22
CA VAL A 128 -9.43 5.00 -7.68
C VAL A 128 -10.34 3.88 -8.17
N ASN A 129 -10.73 2.97 -7.28
CA ASN A 129 -11.69 1.90 -7.58
C ASN A 129 -13.12 2.24 -7.14
N LEU A 130 -13.37 3.47 -6.67
CA LEU A 130 -14.69 3.89 -6.21
C LEU A 130 -15.67 3.96 -7.38
N ARG A 131 -16.77 3.23 -7.27
CA ARG A 131 -17.82 3.17 -8.29
C ARG A 131 -18.91 4.18 -8.01
N ILE A 132 -19.55 4.70 -9.06
CA ILE A 132 -20.70 5.61 -8.93
C ILE A 132 -21.84 4.95 -8.14
N SER A 133 -22.06 3.66 -8.32
CA SER A 133 -23.07 2.88 -7.59
C SER A 133 -22.80 2.75 -6.09
N CYS A 134 -21.62 3.17 -5.64
CA CYS A 134 -21.24 3.17 -4.22
C CYS A 134 -21.38 4.57 -3.58
N LEU A 135 -21.81 5.56 -4.33
CA LEU A 135 -22.03 6.93 -3.86
C LEU A 135 -23.48 7.10 -3.42
N HIS A 136 -23.72 7.22 -2.13
CA HIS A 136 -25.02 7.50 -1.52
C HIS A 136 -25.00 8.94 -1.00
N LEU A 137 -24.82 9.90 -1.93
CA LEU A 137 -24.56 11.31 -1.61
C LEU A 137 -25.79 12.03 -1.05
N ASP A 138 -26.97 11.53 -1.35
CA ASP A 138 -28.27 11.98 -0.82
C ASP A 138 -28.38 11.79 0.69
N ILE A 139 -27.80 10.73 1.20
CA ILE A 139 -27.77 10.41 2.65
C ILE A 139 -26.39 10.66 3.28
N GLY A 140 -25.44 11.23 2.54
CA GLY A 140 -24.12 11.62 3.06
C GLY A 140 -23.17 10.47 3.36
N PHE A 141 -23.23 9.36 2.59
CA PHE A 141 -22.36 8.20 2.78
C PHE A 141 -21.77 7.70 1.46
N VAL A 142 -20.62 7.04 1.59
CA VAL A 142 -19.95 6.29 0.52
C VAL A 142 -19.70 4.87 0.97
N ARG A 143 -20.04 3.90 0.14
CA ARG A 143 -19.73 2.50 0.35
C ARG A 143 -18.35 2.19 -0.20
N VAL A 144 -17.44 1.76 0.64
CA VAL A 144 -16.04 1.50 0.31
C VAL A 144 -15.74 0.01 0.44
N ILE A 145 -15.11 -0.56 -0.58
CA ILE A 145 -14.65 -1.94 -0.59
C ILE A 145 -13.15 -1.94 -0.30
N GLY A 146 -12.77 -2.49 0.82
CA GLY A 146 -11.38 -2.56 1.29
C GLY A 146 -10.68 -3.88 0.97
N LYS A 147 -9.53 -4.10 1.60
CA LYS A 147 -8.75 -5.33 1.44
C LYS A 147 -9.58 -6.56 1.87
N GLY A 148 -9.62 -7.57 1.00
CA GLY A 148 -10.36 -8.83 1.25
C GLY A 148 -11.87 -8.68 1.10
N ASP A 149 -12.31 -7.81 0.19
CA ASP A 149 -13.72 -7.52 -0.13
C ASP A 149 -14.57 -7.07 1.07
N LYS A 150 -13.93 -6.55 2.12
CA LYS A 150 -14.64 -6.03 3.27
C LYS A 150 -15.26 -4.68 2.93
N GLU A 151 -16.58 -4.62 2.99
CA GLU A 151 -17.34 -3.40 2.78
C GLU A 151 -17.48 -2.58 4.07
N ARG A 152 -17.43 -1.25 3.92
CA ARG A 152 -17.78 -0.32 5.00
C ARG A 152 -18.47 0.91 4.44
N LEU A 153 -19.37 1.51 5.22
CA LEU A 153 -19.94 2.81 4.96
C LEU A 153 -19.08 3.88 5.64
N VAL A 154 -18.76 4.93 4.89
CA VAL A 154 -17.95 6.05 5.36
C VAL A 154 -18.77 7.32 5.15
N PRO A 155 -18.90 8.19 6.17
CA PRO A 155 -19.55 9.48 6.01
C PRO A 155 -18.72 10.36 5.04
N ILE A 156 -19.41 11.23 4.31
CA ILE A 156 -18.81 12.17 3.36
C ILE A 156 -19.33 13.59 3.62
N GLY A 157 -18.41 14.57 3.64
CA GLY A 157 -18.73 15.96 3.88
C GLY A 157 -19.29 16.69 2.65
N SER A 158 -19.91 17.84 2.89
CA SER A 158 -20.62 18.66 1.89
C SER A 158 -19.72 19.11 0.74
N ASP A 159 -18.46 19.48 1.01
CA ASP A 159 -17.54 19.93 -0.03
C ASP A 159 -17.13 18.80 -0.96
N ALA A 160 -16.84 17.63 -0.42
CA ALA A 160 -16.57 16.44 -1.22
C ALA A 160 -17.78 16.06 -2.08
N ILE A 161 -19.01 16.10 -1.55
CA ILE A 161 -20.25 15.87 -2.30
C ILE A 161 -20.37 16.88 -3.45
N LYS A 162 -20.15 18.15 -3.16
CA LYS A 162 -20.20 19.23 -4.16
C LYS A 162 -19.24 18.96 -5.32
N TYR A 163 -17.97 18.71 -5.04
CA TYR A 163 -16.97 18.54 -6.08
C TYR A 163 -17.08 17.20 -6.82
N ILE A 164 -17.56 16.14 -6.17
CA ILE A 164 -17.93 14.89 -6.85
C ILE A 164 -19.06 15.16 -7.87
N ASN A 165 -20.09 15.91 -7.48
CA ASN A 165 -21.21 16.22 -8.39
C ASN A 165 -20.75 17.08 -9.57
N ILE A 166 -19.95 18.12 -9.35
CA ILE A 166 -19.36 18.94 -10.42
C ILE A 166 -18.53 18.05 -11.37
N TYR A 167 -17.61 17.25 -10.81
CA TYR A 167 -16.82 16.37 -11.65
C TYR A 167 -17.66 15.39 -12.44
N ARG A 168 -18.63 14.73 -11.83
CA ARG A 168 -19.48 13.72 -12.47
C ARG A 168 -20.36 14.29 -13.56
N ASN A 169 -20.99 15.45 -13.32
CA ASN A 169 -22.04 15.98 -14.18
C ASN A 169 -21.49 16.95 -15.25
N ASP A 170 -20.47 17.73 -14.93
CA ASP A 170 -20.02 18.84 -15.76
C ASP A 170 -18.67 18.57 -16.45
N ILE A 171 -17.85 17.66 -15.91
CA ILE A 171 -16.50 17.44 -16.45
C ILE A 171 -16.38 16.04 -17.07
N ARG A 172 -16.72 15.00 -16.31
CA ARG A 172 -16.52 13.60 -16.73
C ARG A 172 -17.29 13.25 -18.01
N VAL A 173 -18.45 13.84 -18.21
CA VAL A 173 -19.29 13.61 -19.39
C VAL A 173 -18.63 14.05 -20.69
N HIS A 174 -17.66 14.97 -20.61
CA HIS A 174 -16.90 15.47 -21.77
C HIS A 174 -15.57 14.73 -21.98
N ILE A 175 -15.19 13.82 -21.07
CA ILE A 175 -13.97 13.02 -21.20
C ILE A 175 -14.29 11.80 -22.06
N SER A 176 -13.74 11.78 -23.29
CA SER A 176 -13.82 10.59 -24.15
C SER A 176 -13.10 9.42 -23.47
N ILE A 177 -13.85 8.46 -22.96
CA ILE A 177 -13.28 7.19 -22.49
C ILE A 177 -12.88 6.44 -23.77
N LYS A 178 -11.57 6.41 -24.08
CA LYS A 178 -11.07 5.46 -25.08
C LYS A 178 -11.41 4.05 -24.58
N PRO A 179 -12.00 3.22 -25.43
CA PRO A 179 -12.35 1.83 -25.08
C PRO A 179 -11.12 1.01 -24.71
#